data_fb8da101585c6bdc35b3fabd918d7e6b
#
_entry.id   fb8da101585c6bdc35b3fabd918d7e6b
#
_cell.length_a   1.000
_cell.length_b   1.000
_cell.length_c   1.000
_cell.angle_alpha   90.00
_cell.angle_beta   90.00
_cell.angle_gamma   90.00
#
_symmetry.space_group_name_H-M   'P 1'
#
loop_
_entity.id
_entity.type
_entity.pdbx_description
1 polymer ?
#
loop_
_entity_poly.entity_id
_entity_poly.type
_entity_poly.pdbx_seq_one_letter_code
_entity_poly.pdbx_strand_id
1 'polypeptide(L)'
;LTDVAPILVCPVCRMPLNFEQAALRCERGHAFDVAKEGYVNLLRKKLPGDTKDMVVARRAFFDQGYYEPVSDLLNRLLGMHLPATIEGPLRIMDAGCGEGYYLARLQQALKDKYGQVHGVGIDISKDAIRLAARRYAESFFLVANLKEELPLADAALSSMVNVFAPRNVAEYARVLQPGAPLLIIIPGSHHLEELRHSLHLLNIEENKQQHVIEQFASTFDLLALHTLTYKLELQQGEIEQLVMMTPNYWHQSTESQVRLAELVEFTTTVDFVCLVFQRKLSVSE
;
A
#
# COMPACT_ATOMS: atom_id res chain seq x y z
N LEU A 1 7.13 16.22 -7.72
CA LEU A 1 5.98 16.94 -7.17
C LEU A 1 5.17 17.64 -8.25
N THR A 2 5.81 18.36 -9.17
CA THR A 2 5.17 19.06 -10.29
C THR A 2 4.29 18.16 -11.14
N ASP A 3 4.66 16.90 -11.31
CA ASP A 3 3.98 15.93 -12.17
C ASP A 3 2.76 15.27 -11.50
N VAL A 4 2.70 15.33 -10.16
CA VAL A 4 1.58 14.77 -9.37
C VAL A 4 0.64 15.88 -8.88
N ALA A 5 1.12 17.10 -8.69
CA ALA A 5 0.27 18.22 -8.23
C ALA A 5 -1.04 18.37 -9.04
N PRO A 6 -1.07 18.20 -10.37
CA PRO A 6 -2.30 18.33 -11.15
C PRO A 6 -3.42 17.36 -10.80
N ILE A 7 -3.12 16.26 -10.13
CA ILE A 7 -4.14 15.30 -9.69
C ILE A 7 -4.52 15.43 -8.23
N LEU A 8 -3.88 16.34 -7.48
CA LEU A 8 -4.17 16.54 -6.07
C LEU A 8 -5.31 17.53 -5.87
N VAL A 9 -6.17 17.21 -4.90
CA VAL A 9 -7.26 18.09 -4.49
C VAL A 9 -7.17 18.39 -3.00
N CYS A 10 -7.61 19.58 -2.64
CA CYS A 10 -7.61 20.06 -1.25
C CYS A 10 -8.53 19.18 -0.37
N PRO A 11 -8.04 18.59 0.72
CA PRO A 11 -8.85 17.74 1.61
C PRO A 11 -9.93 18.53 2.38
N VAL A 12 -9.92 19.86 2.30
CA VAL A 12 -10.88 20.72 2.99
C VAL A 12 -12.02 21.18 2.07
N CYS A 13 -11.71 21.54 0.81
CA CYS A 13 -12.68 22.15 -0.09
C CYS A 13 -12.72 21.55 -1.50
N ARG A 14 -11.98 20.49 -1.77
CA ARG A 14 -11.92 19.75 -3.04
C ARG A 14 -11.42 20.53 -4.25
N MET A 15 -11.04 21.79 -4.09
CA MET A 15 -10.42 22.56 -5.17
C MET A 15 -9.04 21.99 -5.52
N PRO A 16 -8.58 22.09 -6.77
CA PRO A 16 -7.24 21.68 -7.17
C PRO A 16 -6.16 22.27 -6.28
N LEU A 17 -5.09 21.53 -6.06
CA LEU A 17 -3.90 21.98 -5.35
C LEU A 17 -2.79 22.30 -6.35
N ASN A 18 -2.19 23.48 -6.22
CA ASN A 18 -1.04 23.91 -7.00
C ASN A 18 0.20 23.95 -6.11
N PHE A 19 1.36 23.61 -6.67
CA PHE A 19 2.63 23.70 -5.96
C PHE A 19 3.21 25.10 -6.09
N GLU A 20 3.30 25.80 -4.96
CA GLU A 20 3.78 27.18 -4.88
C GLU A 20 4.64 27.37 -3.62
N GLN A 21 5.84 27.92 -3.76
CA GLN A 21 6.71 28.31 -2.64
C GLN A 21 6.87 27.21 -1.57
N ALA A 22 7.18 25.96 -2.01
CA ALA A 22 7.36 24.81 -1.13
C ALA A 22 6.09 24.37 -0.36
N ALA A 23 4.90 24.71 -0.84
CA ALA A 23 3.62 24.27 -0.32
C ALA A 23 2.64 23.89 -1.44
N LEU A 24 1.66 23.06 -1.12
CA LEU A 24 0.47 22.85 -1.94
C LEU A 24 -0.60 23.84 -1.51
N ARG A 25 -1.15 24.63 -2.44
CA ARG A 25 -2.16 25.67 -2.17
C ARG A 25 -3.37 25.50 -3.06
N CYS A 26 -4.55 25.79 -2.53
CA CYS A 26 -5.77 25.92 -3.32
C CYS A 26 -6.23 27.38 -3.40
N GLU A 27 -7.07 27.69 -4.39
CA GLU A 27 -7.63 29.03 -4.60
C GLU A 27 -8.41 29.58 -3.40
N ARG A 28 -8.91 28.71 -2.50
CA ARG A 28 -9.59 29.13 -1.27
C ARG A 28 -8.63 29.44 -0.10
N GLY A 29 -7.32 29.45 -0.35
CA GLY A 29 -6.31 29.84 0.63
C GLY A 29 -5.85 28.73 1.59
N HIS A 30 -6.34 27.48 1.45
CA HIS A 30 -5.77 26.37 2.22
C HIS A 30 -4.36 26.06 1.70
N ALA A 31 -3.41 25.88 2.64
CA ALA A 31 -2.02 25.62 2.33
C ALA A 31 -1.49 24.41 3.15
N PHE A 32 -0.68 23.58 2.51
CA PHE A 32 -0.08 22.39 3.09
C PHE A 32 1.40 22.37 2.76
N ASP A 33 2.24 22.54 3.77
CA ASP A 33 3.69 22.61 3.59
C ASP A 33 4.25 21.27 3.08
N VAL A 34 5.20 21.34 2.17
CA VAL A 34 6.02 20.20 1.76
C VAL A 34 7.14 20.05 2.77
N ALA A 35 7.21 18.89 3.42
CA ALA A 35 8.28 18.59 4.34
C ALA A 35 9.64 18.57 3.61
N LYS A 36 10.72 18.79 4.35
CA LYS A 36 12.09 18.75 3.79
C LYS A 36 12.44 17.41 3.12
N GLU A 37 11.78 16.34 3.51
CA GLU A 37 11.90 15.02 2.92
C GLU A 37 11.08 14.84 1.63
N GLY A 38 10.26 15.81 1.24
CA GLY A 38 9.49 15.81 -0.02
C GLY A 38 8.06 15.26 0.09
N TYR A 39 7.55 14.92 1.28
CA TYR A 39 6.16 14.51 1.48
C TYR A 39 5.25 15.64 1.94
N VAL A 40 3.95 15.44 1.81
CA VAL A 40 2.93 16.38 2.33
C VAL A 40 2.01 15.67 3.32
N ASN A 41 1.68 16.35 4.42
CA ASN A 41 0.70 15.87 5.38
C ASN A 41 -0.67 16.53 5.12
N LEU A 42 -1.61 15.71 4.67
CA LEU A 42 -2.99 16.12 4.36
C LEU A 42 -4.01 15.60 5.38
N LEU A 43 -3.57 14.99 6.49
CA LEU A 43 -4.48 14.61 7.58
C LEU A 43 -5.10 15.83 8.23
N ARG A 44 -6.42 15.84 8.36
CA ARG A 44 -7.17 16.87 9.06
C ARG A 44 -7.11 16.75 10.59
N LYS A 45 -6.86 15.52 11.09
CA LYS A 45 -6.71 15.20 12.52
C LYS A 45 -5.57 14.19 12.67
N LYS A 46 -4.83 14.29 13.76
CA LYS A 46 -3.82 13.28 14.10
C LYS A 46 -4.53 11.94 14.40
N LEU A 47 -4.15 10.91 13.70
CA LEU A 47 -4.64 9.55 13.87
C LEU A 47 -3.47 8.61 14.18
N PRO A 48 -3.71 7.53 14.95
CA PRO A 48 -2.70 6.52 15.18
C PRO A 48 -2.38 5.78 13.87
N GLY A 49 -1.12 5.48 13.67
CA GLY A 49 -0.61 4.62 12.60
C GLY A 49 0.52 3.78 13.16
N ASP A 50 1.21 3.06 12.30
CA ASP A 50 2.39 2.30 12.70
C ASP A 50 3.43 3.21 13.37
N THR A 51 4.02 2.70 14.46
CA THR A 51 5.08 3.41 15.17
C THR A 51 6.37 3.41 14.36
N LYS A 52 7.30 4.28 14.73
CA LYS A 52 8.62 4.32 14.10
C LYS A 52 9.33 2.96 14.17
N ASP A 53 9.23 2.26 15.30
CA ASP A 53 9.91 0.98 15.51
C ASP A 53 9.30 -0.12 14.62
N MET A 54 7.97 -0.16 14.48
CA MET A 54 7.29 -1.06 13.53
C MET A 54 7.74 -0.81 12.09
N VAL A 55 7.85 0.44 11.69
CA VAL A 55 8.28 0.82 10.33
C VAL A 55 9.75 0.46 10.09
N VAL A 56 10.61 0.66 11.09
CA VAL A 56 12.03 0.27 11.02
C VAL A 56 12.18 -1.25 10.94
N ALA A 57 11.44 -2.01 11.74
CA ALA A 57 11.43 -3.47 11.70
C ALA A 57 10.97 -4.00 10.33
N ARG A 58 9.87 -3.44 9.79
CA ARG A 58 9.35 -3.77 8.46
C ARG A 58 10.40 -3.53 7.38
N ARG A 59 11.05 -2.38 7.43
CA ARG A 59 12.10 -2.03 6.48
C ARG A 59 13.27 -3.00 6.54
N ALA A 60 13.76 -3.32 7.75
CA ALA A 60 14.85 -4.26 7.92
C ALA A 60 14.49 -5.66 7.37
N PHE A 61 13.25 -6.11 7.60
CA PHE A 61 12.74 -7.36 7.08
C PHE A 61 12.64 -7.37 5.54
N PHE A 62 12.16 -6.28 4.93
CA PHE A 62 12.07 -6.15 3.48
C PHE A 62 13.46 -6.05 2.82
N ASP A 63 14.41 -5.38 3.45
CA ASP A 63 15.78 -5.24 2.95
C ASP A 63 16.53 -6.60 2.88
N GLN A 64 16.08 -7.61 3.62
CA GLN A 64 16.57 -8.99 3.53
C GLN A 64 15.92 -9.81 2.40
N GLY A 65 14.94 -9.25 1.70
CA GLY A 65 14.32 -9.88 0.54
C GLY A 65 13.20 -10.88 0.85
N TYR A 66 12.82 -11.06 2.11
CA TYR A 66 11.81 -12.06 2.50
C TYR A 66 10.46 -11.88 1.79
N TYR A 67 10.07 -10.66 1.43
CA TYR A 67 8.86 -10.36 0.68
C TYR A 67 9.11 -9.89 -0.76
N GLU A 68 10.32 -10.13 -1.28
CA GLU A 68 10.63 -9.89 -2.68
C GLU A 68 9.72 -10.70 -3.63
N PRO A 69 9.39 -11.98 -3.37
CA PRO A 69 8.46 -12.72 -4.21
C PRO A 69 7.07 -12.10 -4.32
N VAL A 70 6.61 -11.40 -3.27
CA VAL A 70 5.33 -10.64 -3.28
C VAL A 70 5.42 -9.44 -4.22
N SER A 71 6.52 -8.68 -4.12
CA SER A 71 6.77 -7.54 -4.99
C SER A 71 6.89 -7.96 -6.47
N ASP A 72 7.58 -9.07 -6.75
CA ASP A 72 7.73 -9.59 -8.10
C ASP A 72 6.40 -10.06 -8.69
N LEU A 73 5.55 -10.69 -7.85
CA LEU A 73 4.19 -11.03 -8.25
C LEU A 73 3.39 -9.77 -8.63
N LEU A 74 3.42 -8.72 -7.80
CA LEU A 74 2.74 -7.46 -8.09
C LEU A 74 3.25 -6.83 -9.39
N ASN A 75 4.57 -6.72 -9.56
CA ASN A 75 5.21 -6.14 -10.74
C ASN A 75 4.77 -6.87 -12.01
N ARG A 76 4.82 -8.19 -11.99
CA ARG A 76 4.41 -9.03 -13.12
C ARG A 76 2.92 -8.88 -13.44
N LEU A 77 2.07 -9.00 -12.42
CA LEU A 77 0.61 -8.94 -12.63
C LEU A 77 0.17 -7.56 -13.10
N LEU A 78 0.69 -6.48 -12.51
CA LEU A 78 0.34 -5.15 -12.97
C LEU A 78 0.83 -4.91 -14.41
N GLY A 79 2.05 -5.34 -14.74
CA GLY A 79 2.58 -5.25 -16.12
C GLY A 79 1.78 -6.04 -17.17
N MET A 80 1.07 -7.11 -16.76
CA MET A 80 0.19 -7.92 -17.61
C MET A 80 -1.19 -7.27 -17.82
N HIS A 81 -1.72 -6.60 -16.81
CA HIS A 81 -3.08 -6.04 -16.82
C HIS A 81 -3.15 -4.56 -17.23
N LEU A 82 -2.01 -3.87 -17.25
CA LEU A 82 -1.94 -2.52 -17.82
C LEU A 82 -2.04 -2.58 -19.36
N PRO A 83 -2.69 -1.60 -20.01
CA PRO A 83 -2.70 -1.49 -21.47
C PRO A 83 -1.27 -1.47 -22.05
N ALA A 84 -1.10 -1.96 -23.26
CA ALA A 84 0.20 -1.98 -23.93
C ALA A 84 0.74 -0.56 -24.16
N THR A 85 -0.16 0.39 -24.40
CA THR A 85 0.13 1.83 -24.56
C THR A 85 -0.79 2.64 -23.65
N ILE A 86 -0.25 3.70 -23.06
CA ILE A 86 -0.99 4.62 -22.19
C ILE A 86 -0.77 6.03 -22.74
N GLU A 87 -1.86 6.77 -22.91
CA GLU A 87 -1.78 8.18 -23.27
C GLU A 87 -1.35 9.01 -22.04
N GLY A 88 -0.21 9.66 -22.13
CA GLY A 88 0.37 10.43 -21.02
C GLY A 88 1.12 9.58 -19.99
N PRO A 89 1.41 10.13 -18.82
CA PRO A 89 2.18 9.43 -17.78
C PRO A 89 1.36 8.35 -17.09
N LEU A 90 1.99 7.20 -16.87
CA LEU A 90 1.42 6.13 -16.03
C LEU A 90 1.41 6.59 -14.57
N ARG A 91 0.23 6.75 -13.97
CA ARG A 91 0.06 7.13 -12.55
C ARG A 91 -0.40 5.94 -11.73
N ILE A 92 0.43 5.53 -10.78
CA ILE A 92 0.18 4.38 -9.91
C ILE A 92 0.06 4.85 -8.47
N MET A 93 -0.97 4.40 -7.77
CA MET A 93 -1.08 4.62 -6.33
C MET A 93 -0.82 3.32 -5.55
N ASP A 94 -0.04 3.42 -4.47
CA ASP A 94 0.04 2.42 -3.42
C ASP A 94 -0.78 2.89 -2.21
N ALA A 95 -1.91 2.23 -1.98
CA ALA A 95 -2.87 2.55 -0.93
C ALA A 95 -2.51 1.83 0.37
N GLY A 96 -1.91 2.54 1.31
CA GLY A 96 -1.29 2.00 2.52
C GLY A 96 0.16 1.61 2.27
N CYS A 97 0.90 2.53 1.64
CA CYS A 97 2.24 2.25 1.11
C CYS A 97 3.32 1.98 2.18
N GLY A 98 3.02 2.22 3.46
CA GLY A 98 3.99 2.09 4.53
C GLY A 98 5.25 2.91 4.25
N GLU A 99 6.40 2.25 4.23
CA GLU A 99 7.70 2.87 3.96
C GLU A 99 8.07 2.90 2.45
N GLY A 100 7.12 2.58 1.54
CA GLY A 100 7.24 2.76 0.10
C GLY A 100 7.88 1.62 -0.69
N TYR A 101 8.15 0.47 -0.09
CA TYR A 101 8.87 -0.65 -0.70
C TYR A 101 8.22 -1.15 -1.98
N TYR A 102 6.93 -1.49 -1.95
CA TYR A 102 6.23 -2.04 -3.12
C TYR A 102 6.10 -1.01 -4.23
N LEU A 103 5.76 0.24 -3.90
CA LEU A 103 5.63 1.31 -4.87
C LEU A 103 6.92 1.56 -5.64
N ALA A 104 8.05 1.64 -4.95
CA ALA A 104 9.34 1.92 -5.56
C ALA A 104 9.78 0.80 -6.52
N ARG A 105 9.62 -0.47 -6.12
CA ARG A 105 9.93 -1.62 -6.97
C ARG A 105 9.00 -1.69 -8.19
N LEU A 106 7.72 -1.38 -8.00
CA LEU A 106 6.74 -1.34 -9.07
C LEU A 106 7.05 -0.25 -10.10
N GLN A 107 7.39 0.96 -9.65
CA GLN A 107 7.82 2.03 -10.56
C GLN A 107 9.06 1.62 -11.36
N GLN A 108 10.06 1.04 -10.71
CA GLN A 108 11.27 0.59 -11.39
C GLN A 108 10.97 -0.50 -12.44
N ALA A 109 10.12 -1.48 -12.10
CA ALA A 109 9.78 -2.58 -12.99
C ALA A 109 8.99 -2.13 -14.25
N LEU A 110 8.24 -1.03 -14.15
CA LEU A 110 7.41 -0.54 -15.24
C LEU A 110 8.07 0.57 -16.07
N LYS A 111 9.18 1.13 -15.57
CA LYS A 111 9.87 2.27 -16.20
C LYS A 111 10.35 1.97 -17.64
N ASP A 112 10.88 0.78 -17.87
CA ASP A 112 11.40 0.41 -19.19
C ASP A 112 10.30 0.29 -20.24
N LYS A 113 9.10 -0.13 -19.84
CA LYS A 113 7.97 -0.31 -20.76
C LYS A 113 7.18 0.98 -20.99
N TYR A 114 7.00 1.80 -19.95
CA TYR A 114 6.08 2.95 -20.00
C TYR A 114 6.79 4.31 -19.94
N GLY A 115 8.10 4.34 -19.75
CA GLY A 115 8.89 5.57 -19.66
C GLY A 115 8.58 6.37 -18.40
N GLN A 116 7.59 7.26 -18.45
CA GLN A 116 7.20 8.08 -17.31
C GLN A 116 6.21 7.35 -16.39
N VAL A 117 6.68 6.93 -15.23
CA VAL A 117 5.86 6.28 -14.19
C VAL A 117 5.86 7.16 -12.94
N HIS A 118 4.71 7.71 -12.59
CA HIS A 118 4.53 8.56 -11.41
C HIS A 118 3.87 7.74 -10.29
N GLY A 119 4.64 7.46 -9.24
CA GLY A 119 4.16 6.78 -8.04
C GLY A 119 3.61 7.74 -7.01
N VAL A 120 2.43 7.43 -6.47
CA VAL A 120 1.81 8.13 -5.34
C VAL A 120 1.62 7.15 -4.20
N GLY A 121 2.34 7.34 -3.10
CA GLY A 121 2.18 6.55 -1.88
C GLY A 121 1.30 7.28 -0.87
N ILE A 122 0.28 6.61 -0.35
CA ILE A 122 -0.58 7.16 0.72
C ILE A 122 -0.52 6.25 1.93
N ASP A 123 -0.22 6.81 3.09
CA ASP A 123 -0.28 6.10 4.38
C ASP A 123 -0.71 7.06 5.50
N ILE A 124 -1.29 6.50 6.55
CA ILE A 124 -1.70 7.27 7.74
C ILE A 124 -0.53 7.55 8.69
N SER A 125 0.51 6.72 8.65
CA SER A 125 1.71 6.85 9.48
C SER A 125 2.67 7.90 8.93
N LYS A 126 2.78 9.03 9.63
CA LYS A 126 3.75 10.07 9.28
C LYS A 126 5.19 9.56 9.32
N ASP A 127 5.50 8.62 10.23
CA ASP A 127 6.85 8.06 10.35
C ASP A 127 7.18 7.16 9.15
N ALA A 128 6.23 6.36 8.69
CA ALA A 128 6.36 5.56 7.49
C ALA A 128 6.58 6.44 6.25
N ILE A 129 5.71 7.41 6.03
CA ILE A 129 5.80 8.35 4.89
C ILE A 129 7.11 9.13 4.89
N ARG A 130 7.60 9.58 6.06
CA ARG A 130 8.88 10.27 6.16
C ARG A 130 10.06 9.37 5.75
N LEU A 131 10.04 8.10 6.13
CA LEU A 131 11.06 7.14 5.72
C LEU A 131 10.97 6.80 4.24
N ALA A 132 9.76 6.65 3.70
CA ALA A 132 9.51 6.43 2.28
C ALA A 132 10.07 7.59 1.44
N ALA A 133 9.70 8.83 1.76
CA ALA A 133 10.12 10.02 1.02
C ALA A 133 11.65 10.24 1.04
N ARG A 134 12.32 9.87 2.15
CA ARG A 134 13.80 9.92 2.22
C ARG A 134 14.49 8.90 1.33
N ARG A 135 13.87 7.73 1.16
CA ARG A 135 14.48 6.62 0.43
C ARG A 135 14.17 6.66 -1.06
N TYR A 136 12.95 7.05 -1.40
CA TYR A 136 12.39 6.91 -2.74
C TYR A 136 11.94 8.28 -3.30
N ALA A 137 12.90 9.16 -3.57
CA ALA A 137 12.64 10.52 -4.03
C ALA A 137 11.94 10.62 -5.40
N GLU A 138 11.89 9.54 -6.17
CA GLU A 138 11.18 9.47 -7.45
C GLU A 138 9.66 9.28 -7.27
N SER A 139 9.20 8.86 -6.08
CA SER A 139 7.78 8.73 -5.72
C SER A 139 7.31 9.94 -4.93
N PHE A 140 6.02 10.24 -5.02
CA PHE A 140 5.38 11.25 -4.19
C PHE A 140 4.60 10.62 -3.06
N PHE A 141 4.80 11.12 -1.83
CA PHE A 141 4.20 10.52 -0.63
C PHE A 141 3.30 11.50 0.10
N LEU A 142 2.13 11.00 0.54
CA LEU A 142 1.12 11.74 1.26
C LEU A 142 0.76 11.07 2.57
N VAL A 143 0.71 11.84 3.65
CA VAL A 143 0.08 11.38 4.89
C VAL A 143 -1.41 11.67 4.77
N ALA A 144 -2.23 10.63 4.60
CA ALA A 144 -3.69 10.75 4.48
C ALA A 144 -4.39 9.48 4.99
N ASN A 145 -5.69 9.56 5.24
CA ASN A 145 -6.49 8.44 5.73
C ASN A 145 -7.23 7.76 4.58
N LEU A 146 -6.93 6.49 4.31
CA LEU A 146 -7.61 5.71 3.27
C LEU A 146 -9.12 5.50 3.52
N LYS A 147 -9.56 5.61 4.78
CA LYS A 147 -10.98 5.48 5.15
C LYS A 147 -11.80 6.73 4.89
N GLU A 148 -11.15 7.85 4.61
CA GLU A 148 -11.76 9.12 4.26
C GLU A 148 -11.70 9.35 2.73
N GLU A 149 -12.22 10.50 2.31
CA GLU A 149 -12.12 10.93 0.92
C GLU A 149 -10.66 11.21 0.54
N LEU A 150 -10.18 10.54 -0.50
CA LEU A 150 -8.79 10.66 -0.95
C LEU A 150 -8.52 12.05 -1.56
N PRO A 151 -7.36 12.65 -1.28
CA PRO A 151 -6.99 13.96 -1.82
C PRO A 151 -6.55 13.89 -3.29
N LEU A 152 -7.28 13.17 -4.10
CA LEU A 152 -7.04 12.94 -5.52
C LEU A 152 -8.28 13.27 -6.34
N ALA A 153 -8.08 13.77 -7.54
CA ALA A 153 -9.15 14.03 -8.51
C ALA A 153 -9.77 12.72 -9.00
N ASP A 154 -10.97 12.81 -9.59
CA ASP A 154 -11.66 11.69 -10.18
C ASP A 154 -10.90 11.17 -11.41
N ALA A 155 -10.89 9.85 -11.59
CA ALA A 155 -10.22 9.17 -12.70
C ALA A 155 -8.76 9.63 -12.94
N ALA A 156 -8.06 9.98 -11.87
CA ALA A 156 -6.68 10.51 -11.92
C ALA A 156 -5.61 9.43 -12.07
N LEU A 157 -5.93 8.18 -11.73
CA LEU A 157 -4.96 7.08 -11.63
C LEU A 157 -5.16 6.05 -12.73
N SER A 158 -4.05 5.61 -13.30
CA SER A 158 -4.00 4.53 -14.30
C SER A 158 -4.01 3.13 -13.65
N SER A 159 -3.62 3.03 -12.40
CA SER A 159 -3.67 1.79 -11.61
C SER A 159 -3.49 2.02 -10.13
N MET A 160 -3.80 0.99 -9.32
CA MET A 160 -3.63 1.02 -7.88
C MET A 160 -3.22 -0.35 -7.36
N VAL A 161 -2.42 -0.33 -6.29
CA VAL A 161 -2.15 -1.51 -5.47
C VAL A 161 -2.57 -1.25 -4.02
N ASN A 162 -3.00 -2.30 -3.32
CA ASN A 162 -3.32 -2.28 -1.89
C ASN A 162 -2.76 -3.55 -1.26
N VAL A 163 -1.72 -3.41 -0.44
CA VAL A 163 -1.05 -4.52 0.20
C VAL A 163 -1.29 -4.46 1.70
N PHE A 164 -2.09 -5.39 2.24
CA PHE A 164 -2.41 -5.51 3.68
C PHE A 164 -3.00 -4.25 4.33
N ALA A 165 -3.56 -3.33 3.55
CA ALA A 165 -4.05 -2.04 4.03
C ALA A 165 -5.59 -1.97 4.06
N PRO A 166 -6.18 -1.00 4.81
CA PRO A 166 -7.61 -0.72 4.74
C PRO A 166 -8.06 -0.38 3.32
N ARG A 167 -9.30 -0.70 3.01
CA ARG A 167 -9.91 -0.51 1.69
C ARG A 167 -11.09 0.46 1.76
N ASN A 168 -11.22 1.30 0.73
CA ASN A 168 -12.35 2.21 0.54
C ASN A 168 -12.80 2.10 -0.93
N VAL A 169 -13.74 1.20 -1.19
CA VAL A 169 -14.17 0.83 -2.54
C VAL A 169 -14.68 2.02 -3.33
N ALA A 170 -15.49 2.88 -2.71
CA ALA A 170 -16.06 4.06 -3.35
C ALA A 170 -14.97 5.02 -3.84
N GLU A 171 -13.98 5.29 -2.98
CA GLU A 171 -12.86 6.15 -3.32
C GLU A 171 -11.92 5.53 -4.35
N TYR A 172 -11.66 4.21 -4.25
CA TYR A 172 -10.86 3.51 -5.26
C TYR A 172 -11.53 3.57 -6.64
N ALA A 173 -12.86 3.36 -6.69
CA ALA A 173 -13.62 3.51 -7.93
C ALA A 173 -13.61 4.95 -8.45
N ARG A 174 -13.66 5.97 -7.55
CA ARG A 174 -13.65 7.37 -7.95
C ARG A 174 -12.32 7.79 -8.57
N VAL A 175 -11.20 7.45 -7.92
CA VAL A 175 -9.87 7.93 -8.34
C VAL A 175 -9.23 7.14 -9.48
N LEU A 176 -9.59 5.87 -9.67
CA LEU A 176 -9.12 5.05 -10.78
C LEU A 176 -9.83 5.45 -12.09
N GLN A 177 -9.14 5.39 -13.21
CA GLN A 177 -9.73 5.50 -14.54
C GLN A 177 -10.66 4.30 -14.82
N PRO A 178 -11.74 4.45 -15.59
CA PRO A 178 -12.53 3.32 -16.08
C PRO A 178 -11.62 2.31 -16.80
N GLY A 179 -11.77 1.02 -16.50
CA GLY A 179 -10.92 -0.03 -17.04
C GLY A 179 -9.55 -0.18 -16.37
N ALA A 180 -9.19 0.68 -15.42
CA ALA A 180 -7.91 0.61 -14.72
C ALA A 180 -7.82 -0.61 -13.80
N PRO A 181 -6.65 -1.30 -13.74
CA PRO A 181 -6.43 -2.42 -12.84
C PRO A 181 -6.21 -1.95 -11.40
N LEU A 182 -6.73 -2.76 -10.46
CA LEU A 182 -6.50 -2.68 -9.02
C LEU A 182 -6.03 -4.05 -8.52
N LEU A 183 -4.85 -4.10 -7.92
CA LEU A 183 -4.33 -5.30 -7.31
C LEU A 183 -4.44 -5.22 -5.77
N ILE A 184 -5.03 -6.24 -5.17
CA ILE A 184 -5.18 -6.32 -3.71
C ILE A 184 -4.48 -7.57 -3.22
N ILE A 185 -3.54 -7.43 -2.27
CA ILE A 185 -2.93 -8.56 -1.58
C ILE A 185 -3.49 -8.66 -0.17
N ILE A 186 -3.93 -9.86 0.16
CA ILE A 186 -4.40 -10.25 1.49
C ILE A 186 -3.66 -11.50 1.96
N PRO A 187 -3.54 -11.72 3.29
CA PRO A 187 -3.05 -13.01 3.79
C PRO A 187 -4.05 -14.12 3.47
N GLY A 188 -3.52 -15.25 2.99
CA GLY A 188 -4.24 -16.51 2.86
C GLY A 188 -4.41 -17.21 4.21
N SER A 189 -5.17 -18.30 4.24
CA SER A 189 -5.53 -19.01 5.49
C SER A 189 -4.31 -19.56 6.24
N HIS A 190 -3.26 -19.96 5.52
CA HIS A 190 -2.04 -20.56 6.08
C HIS A 190 -0.91 -19.54 6.32
N HIS A 191 -1.18 -18.23 6.11
CA HIS A 191 -0.14 -17.22 6.30
C HIS A 191 0.34 -17.18 7.77
N LEU A 192 1.64 -17.40 7.96
CA LEU A 192 2.34 -17.49 9.26
C LEU A 192 1.70 -18.50 10.23
N GLU A 193 1.12 -19.58 9.71
CA GLU A 193 0.34 -20.53 10.53
C GLU A 193 1.16 -21.13 11.67
N GLU A 194 2.38 -21.58 11.40
CA GLU A 194 3.26 -22.17 12.39
C GLU A 194 3.63 -21.12 13.47
N LEU A 195 3.93 -19.88 13.05
CA LEU A 195 4.28 -18.80 13.96
C LEU A 195 3.06 -18.37 14.80
N ARG A 196 1.87 -18.27 14.19
CA ARG A 196 0.63 -17.95 14.90
C ARG A 196 0.30 -18.99 15.95
N HIS A 197 0.45 -20.27 15.66
CA HIS A 197 0.23 -21.35 16.62
C HIS A 197 1.26 -21.34 17.75
N SER A 198 2.56 -21.17 17.41
CA SER A 198 3.65 -21.15 18.39
C SER A 198 3.53 -19.98 19.39
N LEU A 199 3.16 -18.80 18.91
CA LEU A 199 3.11 -17.58 19.72
C LEU A 199 1.70 -17.18 20.15
N HIS A 200 0.68 -17.98 19.86
CA HIS A 200 -0.74 -17.66 20.13
C HIS A 200 -1.17 -16.29 19.57
N LEU A 201 -0.78 -16.01 18.31
CA LEU A 201 -1.11 -14.77 17.65
C LEU A 201 -2.54 -14.78 17.06
N LEU A 202 -2.99 -13.63 16.57
CA LEU A 202 -4.32 -13.48 15.97
C LEU A 202 -4.51 -14.42 14.77
N ASN A 203 -5.69 -15.02 14.71
CA ASN A 203 -6.11 -15.81 13.56
C ASN A 203 -6.45 -14.93 12.37
N ILE A 204 -6.29 -15.50 11.17
CA ILE A 204 -6.76 -14.85 9.95
C ILE A 204 -8.27 -15.02 9.88
N GLU A 205 -8.95 -13.98 9.48
CA GLU A 205 -10.41 -13.96 9.26
C GLU A 205 -10.80 -15.04 8.26
N GLU A 206 -11.74 -15.89 8.64
CA GLU A 206 -12.31 -16.89 7.74
C GLU A 206 -13.05 -16.21 6.59
N ASN A 207 -12.95 -16.78 5.38
CA ASN A 207 -13.59 -16.27 4.17
C ASN A 207 -13.17 -14.85 3.75
N LYS A 208 -12.01 -14.35 4.23
CA LYS A 208 -11.51 -13.01 3.91
C LYS A 208 -11.46 -12.72 2.41
N GLN A 209 -11.05 -13.70 1.62
CA GLN A 209 -11.02 -13.59 0.16
C GLN A 209 -12.42 -13.33 -0.40
N GLN A 210 -13.42 -14.11 0.01
CA GLN A 210 -14.79 -13.97 -0.46
C GLN A 210 -15.37 -12.61 -0.05
N HIS A 211 -15.14 -12.16 1.19
CA HIS A 211 -15.57 -10.84 1.65
C HIS A 211 -14.98 -9.71 0.80
N VAL A 212 -13.70 -9.80 0.41
CA VAL A 212 -13.09 -8.80 -0.48
C VAL A 212 -13.74 -8.82 -1.86
N ILE A 213 -13.98 -9.98 -2.44
CA ILE A 213 -14.65 -10.10 -3.76
C ILE A 213 -16.03 -9.45 -3.70
N GLU A 214 -16.84 -9.78 -2.71
CA GLU A 214 -18.19 -9.22 -2.53
C GLU A 214 -18.17 -7.71 -2.32
N GLN A 215 -17.22 -7.21 -1.51
CA GLN A 215 -17.04 -5.78 -1.24
C GLN A 215 -16.82 -4.97 -2.53
N PHE A 216 -16.08 -5.53 -3.49
CA PHE A 216 -15.72 -4.85 -4.74
C PHE A 216 -16.69 -5.11 -5.90
N ALA A 217 -17.55 -6.12 -5.84
CA ALA A 217 -18.38 -6.61 -6.94
C ALA A 217 -19.28 -5.56 -7.60
N SER A 218 -19.72 -4.51 -6.89
CA SER A 218 -20.58 -3.47 -7.44
C SER A 218 -19.86 -2.56 -8.46
N THR A 219 -18.59 -2.29 -8.26
CA THR A 219 -17.82 -1.27 -9.01
C THR A 219 -16.60 -1.83 -9.75
N PHE A 220 -16.21 -3.05 -9.44
CA PHE A 220 -15.06 -3.72 -10.06
C PHE A 220 -15.46 -5.12 -10.56
N ASP A 221 -14.80 -5.56 -11.63
CA ASP A 221 -14.81 -6.93 -12.09
C ASP A 221 -13.58 -7.66 -11.58
N LEU A 222 -13.74 -8.85 -11.01
CA LEU A 222 -12.60 -9.72 -10.65
C LEU A 222 -12.10 -10.39 -11.93
N LEU A 223 -10.85 -10.10 -12.33
CA LEU A 223 -10.24 -10.66 -13.51
C LEU A 223 -9.47 -11.94 -13.23
N ALA A 224 -8.75 -11.99 -12.10
CA ALA A 224 -7.91 -13.11 -11.75
C ALA A 224 -7.68 -13.20 -10.24
N LEU A 225 -7.32 -14.41 -9.80
CA LEU A 225 -6.90 -14.71 -8.46
C LEU A 225 -5.60 -15.53 -8.53
N HIS A 226 -4.58 -15.09 -7.81
CA HIS A 226 -3.28 -15.76 -7.73
C HIS A 226 -2.93 -16.01 -6.28
N THR A 227 -2.42 -17.21 -6.01
CA THR A 227 -1.86 -17.55 -4.70
C THR A 227 -0.33 -17.56 -4.78
N LEU A 228 0.31 -17.14 -3.70
CA LEU A 228 1.75 -17.18 -3.54
C LEU A 228 2.06 -17.80 -2.18
N THR A 229 2.63 -19.01 -2.19
CA THR A 229 2.95 -19.74 -0.96
C THR A 229 4.41 -20.18 -0.99
N TYR A 230 5.14 -19.88 0.10
CA TYR A 230 6.52 -20.30 0.29
C TYR A 230 6.89 -20.37 1.77
N LYS A 231 8.02 -20.99 2.10
CA LYS A 231 8.55 -21.04 3.47
C LYS A 231 9.55 -19.93 3.70
N LEU A 232 9.51 -19.36 4.91
CA LEU A 232 10.56 -18.52 5.46
C LEU A 232 11.31 -19.28 6.53
N GLU A 233 12.63 -19.26 6.42
CA GLU A 233 13.55 -19.73 7.45
C GLU A 233 14.16 -18.49 8.08
N LEU A 234 13.85 -18.26 9.36
CA LEU A 234 14.13 -17.00 10.06
C LEU A 234 15.01 -17.27 11.28
N GLN A 235 15.93 -16.37 11.53
CA GLN A 235 16.67 -16.29 12.78
C GLN A 235 15.95 -15.40 13.79
N GLN A 236 16.32 -15.44 15.06
CA GLN A 236 15.65 -14.73 16.15
C GLN A 236 15.31 -13.27 15.83
N GLY A 237 16.28 -12.46 15.38
CA GLY A 237 16.04 -11.05 15.09
C GLY A 237 15.05 -10.81 13.95
N GLU A 238 14.96 -11.74 13.00
CA GLU A 238 14.04 -11.68 11.86
C GLU A 238 12.62 -12.09 12.28
N ILE A 239 12.51 -13.06 13.20
CA ILE A 239 11.23 -13.44 13.81
C ILE A 239 10.65 -12.25 14.58
N GLU A 240 11.48 -11.57 15.38
CA GLU A 240 11.08 -10.36 16.10
C GLU A 240 10.62 -9.25 15.15
N GLN A 241 11.35 -8.99 14.06
CA GLN A 241 10.98 -8.02 13.02
C GLN A 241 9.65 -8.38 12.37
N LEU A 242 9.46 -9.67 12.00
CA LEU A 242 8.22 -10.14 11.39
C LEU A 242 7.02 -9.95 12.30
N VAL A 243 7.14 -10.29 13.58
CA VAL A 243 6.05 -10.09 14.56
C VAL A 243 5.78 -8.59 14.76
N MET A 244 6.83 -7.78 14.92
CA MET A 244 6.73 -6.34 15.16
C MET A 244 6.06 -5.59 14.00
N MET A 245 6.25 -6.01 12.76
CA MET A 245 5.66 -5.34 11.60
C MET A 245 4.20 -5.71 11.33
N THR A 246 3.63 -6.64 12.09
CA THR A 246 2.24 -7.09 11.94
C THR A 246 1.33 -6.52 13.03
N PRO A 247 -0.02 -6.54 12.85
CA PRO A 247 -0.97 -6.16 13.89
C PRO A 247 -0.82 -6.97 15.19
N ASN A 248 -0.20 -8.16 15.14
CA ASN A 248 0.06 -9.00 16.29
C ASN A 248 0.91 -8.30 17.35
N TYR A 249 1.76 -7.34 16.98
CA TYR A 249 2.56 -6.55 17.91
C TYR A 249 1.72 -5.94 19.04
N TRP A 250 0.51 -5.45 18.72
CA TRP A 250 -0.38 -4.82 19.71
C TRP A 250 -1.17 -5.82 20.57
N HIS A 251 -1.13 -7.10 20.23
CA HIS A 251 -1.93 -8.15 20.88
C HIS A 251 -1.09 -9.23 21.54
N GLN A 252 0.20 -9.00 21.75
CA GLN A 252 1.09 -9.95 22.41
C GLN A 252 0.77 -10.04 23.91
N SER A 253 0.58 -11.26 24.40
CA SER A 253 0.58 -11.57 25.83
C SER A 253 2.02 -11.62 26.35
N THR A 254 2.17 -11.53 27.69
CA THR A 254 3.49 -11.74 28.34
C THR A 254 4.06 -13.13 27.99
N GLU A 255 3.22 -14.15 27.91
CA GLU A 255 3.62 -15.49 27.51
C GLU A 255 4.14 -15.53 26.06
N SER A 256 3.45 -14.87 25.11
CA SER A 256 3.91 -14.76 23.71
C SER A 256 5.27 -14.07 23.61
N GLN A 257 5.50 -13.03 24.43
CA GLN A 257 6.79 -12.31 24.44
C GLN A 257 7.94 -13.19 24.97
N VAL A 258 7.70 -13.97 26.03
CA VAL A 258 8.70 -14.92 26.57
C VAL A 258 9.01 -15.99 25.52
N ARG A 259 8.01 -16.58 24.90
CA ARG A 259 8.20 -17.58 23.84
C ARG A 259 8.94 -17.01 22.62
N LEU A 260 8.61 -15.79 22.21
CA LEU A 260 9.29 -15.11 21.12
C LEU A 260 10.80 -14.95 21.40
N ALA A 261 11.16 -14.59 22.62
CA ALA A 261 12.55 -14.42 23.04
C ALA A 261 13.35 -15.75 23.09
N GLU A 262 12.66 -16.89 23.19
CA GLU A 262 13.26 -18.24 23.22
C GLU A 262 13.48 -18.82 21.80
N LEU A 263 12.83 -18.25 20.77
CA LEU A 263 12.97 -18.73 19.39
C LEU A 263 14.31 -18.29 18.80
N VAL A 264 15.19 -19.23 18.53
CA VAL A 264 16.50 -18.97 17.87
C VAL A 264 16.38 -19.09 16.36
N GLU A 265 15.71 -20.11 15.89
CA GLU A 265 15.42 -20.37 14.47
C GLU A 265 13.95 -20.78 14.35
N PHE A 266 13.32 -20.36 13.26
CA PHE A 266 11.92 -20.72 13.03
C PHE A 266 11.58 -20.76 11.54
N THR A 267 10.86 -21.81 11.14
CA THR A 267 10.32 -21.90 9.78
C THR A 267 8.83 -21.67 9.81
N THR A 268 8.35 -20.75 8.98
CA THR A 268 6.91 -20.43 8.87
C THR A 268 6.49 -20.29 7.42
N THR A 269 5.19 -20.49 7.16
CA THR A 269 4.60 -20.38 5.82
C THR A 269 4.19 -18.94 5.53
N VAL A 270 4.66 -18.39 4.44
CA VAL A 270 4.03 -17.23 3.79
C VAL A 270 2.95 -17.76 2.85
N ASP A 271 1.75 -17.24 2.98
CA ASP A 271 0.61 -17.57 2.13
C ASP A 271 -0.18 -16.30 1.84
N PHE A 272 -0.15 -15.86 0.58
CA PHE A 272 -0.82 -14.65 0.13
C PHE A 272 -1.75 -14.93 -1.04
N VAL A 273 -2.84 -14.19 -1.07
CA VAL A 273 -3.77 -14.15 -2.20
C VAL A 273 -3.72 -12.76 -2.81
N CYS A 274 -3.42 -12.72 -4.12
CA CYS A 274 -3.50 -11.51 -4.93
C CYS A 274 -4.78 -11.57 -5.77
N LEU A 275 -5.68 -10.62 -5.54
CA LEU A 275 -6.89 -10.42 -6.33
C LEU A 275 -6.62 -9.30 -7.34
N VAL A 276 -6.84 -9.60 -8.61
CA VAL A 276 -6.72 -8.64 -9.71
C VAL A 276 -8.12 -8.20 -10.10
N PHE A 277 -8.42 -6.95 -9.85
CA PHE A 277 -9.67 -6.30 -10.21
C PHE A 277 -9.47 -5.32 -11.37
N GLN A 278 -10.55 -5.05 -12.10
CA GLN A 278 -10.62 -3.97 -13.07
C GLN A 278 -11.79 -3.06 -12.72
N ARG A 279 -11.57 -1.74 -12.69
CA ARG A 279 -12.67 -0.79 -12.53
C ARG A 279 -13.65 -0.96 -13.71
N LYS A 280 -14.93 -1.15 -13.41
CA LYS A 280 -15.97 -1.23 -14.44
C LYS A 280 -15.98 0.00 -15.33
N LEU A 281 -16.22 -0.18 -16.61
CA LEU A 281 -16.49 0.91 -17.53
C LEU A 281 -17.78 1.59 -17.10
N SER A 282 -17.82 2.92 -17.12
CA SER A 282 -19.08 3.64 -16.94
C SER A 282 -20.01 3.20 -18.05
N VAL A 283 -21.17 2.66 -17.72
CA VAL A 283 -22.24 2.47 -18.71
C VAL A 283 -22.65 3.89 -19.12
N SER A 284 -22.29 4.31 -20.33
CA SER A 284 -22.86 5.52 -20.91
C SER A 284 -24.35 5.25 -21.08
N GLU A 285 -25.18 5.93 -20.28
CA GLU A 285 -26.62 6.01 -20.51
C GLU A 285 -26.91 6.69 -21.83
#